data_f53424f39ab51ff6d9e982c2a01701a5
#
_entry.id   f53424f39ab51ff6d9e982c2a01701a5
#
_cell.length_a   1.000
_cell.length_b   1.000
_cell.length_c   1.000
_cell.angle_alpha   90.00
_cell.angle_beta   90.00
_cell.angle_gamma   90.00
#
_symmetry.space_group_name_H-M   'P 1'
#
loop_
_entity.id
_entity.type
_entity.pdbx_description
1 polymer ?
#
loop_
_entity_poly.entity_id
_entity_poly.type
_entity_poly.pdbx_seq_one_letter_code
_entity_poly.pdbx_strand_id
1 'polypeptide(L)'
;MRPPAPFVPEEHQLQPGYAMVVVGFGSPEEHAAVLDQARSAVPPLVDFASPMPYVELQKMLDEANAWGFFCYDKGCYVEELSDGLIDALVERFPQKTSPLSIVLFYRLDGAYSEPAEDATAFSGGRSPRYGTFIIGVCPAPEMLPAERAWVTSIADALRPYATQDEPLT
;
A
#
# COMPACT_ATOMS: atom_id res chain seq x y z
N MET A 1 -16.67 12.31 -6.87
CA MET A 1 -16.71 10.84 -6.89
C MET A 1 -15.70 10.40 -7.93
N ARG A 2 -14.71 9.61 -7.55
CA ARG A 2 -13.73 9.09 -8.50
C ARG A 2 -14.46 8.10 -9.40
N PRO A 3 -14.34 8.16 -10.73
CA PRO A 3 -14.96 7.15 -11.58
C PRO A 3 -14.40 5.77 -11.20
N PRO A 4 -15.23 4.73 -11.26
CA PRO A 4 -14.73 3.38 -11.08
C PRO A 4 -13.63 3.11 -12.10
N ALA A 5 -12.58 2.38 -11.71
CA ALA A 5 -11.50 2.04 -12.62
C ALA A 5 -12.06 1.23 -13.81
N PRO A 6 -11.99 1.73 -15.04
CA PRO A 6 -12.71 1.15 -16.18
C PRO A 6 -12.24 -0.26 -16.54
N PHE A 7 -11.11 -0.68 -16.00
CA PHE A 7 -10.52 -1.99 -16.20
C PHE A 7 -10.96 -3.04 -15.15
N VAL A 8 -11.65 -2.61 -14.09
CA VAL A 8 -12.21 -3.54 -13.10
C VAL A 8 -13.61 -3.95 -13.58
N PRO A 9 -13.95 -5.26 -13.63
CA PRO A 9 -15.29 -5.74 -13.97
C PRO A 9 -16.35 -5.03 -13.12
N GLU A 10 -17.48 -4.69 -13.75
CA GLU A 10 -18.52 -3.83 -13.16
C GLU A 10 -19.00 -4.37 -11.78
N GLU A 11 -19.16 -5.69 -11.66
CA GLU A 11 -19.56 -6.36 -10.43
C GLU A 11 -18.56 -6.25 -9.26
N HIS A 12 -17.30 -5.87 -9.55
CA HIS A 12 -16.23 -5.73 -8.56
C HIS A 12 -15.85 -4.27 -8.31
N GLN A 13 -16.44 -3.34 -9.04
CA GLN A 13 -16.14 -1.92 -8.84
C GLN A 13 -16.60 -1.43 -7.48
N LEU A 14 -15.78 -0.57 -6.86
CA LEU A 14 -16.01 0.03 -5.53
C LEU A 14 -16.07 -0.99 -4.37
N GLN A 15 -15.77 -2.25 -4.63
CA GLN A 15 -15.61 -3.23 -3.56
C GLN A 15 -14.19 -3.20 -2.99
N PRO A 16 -14.00 -3.55 -1.71
CA PRO A 16 -12.67 -3.76 -1.15
C PRO A 16 -11.94 -4.87 -1.91
N GLY A 17 -10.66 -4.66 -2.18
CA GLY A 17 -9.83 -5.63 -2.88
C GLY A 17 -8.36 -5.44 -2.56
N TYR A 18 -7.55 -6.38 -3.03
CA TYR A 18 -6.10 -6.36 -2.88
C TYR A 18 -5.46 -6.15 -4.25
N ALA A 19 -4.37 -5.43 -4.29
CA ALA A 19 -3.58 -5.21 -5.50
C ALA A 19 -2.10 -5.40 -5.19
N MET A 20 -1.37 -5.97 -6.14
CA MET A 20 0.08 -6.04 -6.12
C MET A 20 0.61 -5.18 -7.27
N VAL A 21 1.52 -4.27 -6.97
CA VAL A 21 2.24 -3.48 -7.97
C VAL A 21 3.67 -4.02 -8.03
N VAL A 22 4.04 -4.59 -9.17
CA VAL A 22 5.37 -5.13 -9.41
C VAL A 22 6.06 -4.25 -10.45
N VAL A 23 7.16 -3.63 -10.07
CA VAL A 23 7.95 -2.76 -10.95
C VAL A 23 9.33 -3.38 -11.17
N GLY A 24 9.71 -3.57 -12.42
CA GLY A 24 11.02 -4.10 -12.81
C GLY A 24 11.73 -3.14 -13.75
N PHE A 25 13.05 -3.01 -13.60
CA PHE A 25 13.94 -2.23 -14.47
C PHE A 25 14.92 -3.11 -15.24
N GLY A 26 14.79 -4.44 -15.11
CA GLY A 26 15.54 -5.44 -15.86
C GLY A 26 14.98 -5.75 -17.25
N SER A 27 15.34 -6.88 -17.80
CA SER A 27 14.80 -7.33 -19.08
C SER A 27 13.31 -7.70 -18.98
N PRO A 28 12.55 -7.63 -20.08
CA PRO A 28 11.16 -8.11 -20.11
C PRO A 28 11.02 -9.57 -19.68
N GLU A 29 12.01 -10.43 -20.01
CA GLU A 29 12.03 -11.86 -19.70
C GLU A 29 12.17 -12.09 -18.19
N GLU A 30 13.07 -11.36 -17.53
CA GLU A 30 13.24 -11.43 -16.07
C GLU A 30 11.97 -10.98 -15.36
N HIS A 31 11.36 -9.89 -15.83
CA HIS A 31 10.11 -9.39 -15.27
C HIS A 31 8.95 -10.37 -15.46
N ALA A 32 8.84 -11.00 -16.64
CA ALA A 32 7.83 -12.00 -16.91
C ALA A 32 7.95 -13.20 -15.95
N ALA A 33 9.16 -13.67 -15.67
CA ALA A 33 9.37 -14.78 -14.74
C ALA A 33 8.88 -14.47 -13.32
N VAL A 34 9.07 -13.23 -12.83
CA VAL A 34 8.55 -12.79 -11.53
C VAL A 34 7.02 -12.72 -11.53
N LEU A 35 6.44 -12.15 -12.60
CA LEU A 35 4.99 -12.07 -12.74
C LEU A 35 4.32 -13.45 -12.81
N ASP A 36 4.93 -14.40 -13.50
CA ASP A 36 4.40 -15.75 -13.62
C ASP A 36 4.38 -16.49 -12.28
N GLN A 37 5.35 -16.23 -11.40
CA GLN A 37 5.32 -16.74 -10.03
C GLN A 37 4.14 -16.16 -9.24
N ALA A 38 3.92 -14.85 -9.31
CA ALA A 38 2.80 -14.19 -8.63
C ALA A 38 1.44 -14.69 -9.16
N ARG A 39 1.29 -14.79 -10.49
CA ARG A 39 0.07 -15.28 -11.16
C ARG A 39 -0.26 -16.73 -10.82
N SER A 40 0.78 -17.55 -10.68
CA SER A 40 0.63 -18.97 -10.35
C SER A 40 0.21 -19.17 -8.90
N ALA A 41 0.65 -18.30 -8.00
CA ALA A 41 0.29 -18.37 -6.58
C ALA A 41 -1.17 -17.93 -6.36
N VAL A 42 -1.57 -16.80 -6.96
CA VAL A 42 -2.93 -16.27 -6.87
C VAL A 42 -3.32 -15.72 -8.25
N PRO A 43 -4.20 -16.40 -9.00
CA PRO A 43 -4.68 -15.88 -10.28
C PRO A 43 -5.35 -14.51 -10.09
N PRO A 44 -4.86 -13.45 -10.77
CA PRO A 44 -5.41 -12.11 -10.60
C PRO A 44 -6.77 -11.99 -11.29
N LEU A 45 -7.69 -11.23 -10.67
CA LEU A 45 -8.95 -10.82 -11.31
C LEU A 45 -8.70 -9.88 -12.49
N VAL A 46 -7.69 -9.03 -12.35
CA VAL A 46 -7.28 -8.06 -13.36
C VAL A 46 -5.75 -8.04 -13.41
N ASP A 47 -5.19 -8.06 -14.61
CA ASP A 47 -3.74 -8.06 -14.84
C ASP A 47 -3.36 -6.98 -15.85
N PHE A 48 -2.48 -6.06 -15.43
CA PHE A 48 -1.97 -4.96 -16.22
C PHE A 48 -0.44 -4.89 -16.19
N ALA A 49 0.21 -5.95 -16.62
CA ALA A 49 1.66 -5.91 -16.77
C ALA A 49 2.03 -5.49 -18.20
N SER A 50 2.64 -4.33 -18.36
CA SER A 50 3.13 -3.85 -19.64
C SER A 50 4.37 -2.97 -19.48
N PRO A 51 5.28 -2.97 -20.46
CA PRO A 51 6.33 -1.97 -20.51
C PRO A 51 5.74 -0.56 -20.60
N MET A 52 6.32 0.38 -19.85
CA MET A 52 5.94 1.78 -19.91
C MET A 52 7.15 2.70 -19.68
N PRO A 53 7.12 3.93 -20.20
CA PRO A 53 8.14 4.93 -19.87
C PRO A 53 8.15 5.24 -18.38
N TYR A 54 9.33 5.43 -17.80
CA TYR A 54 9.46 5.77 -16.37
C TYR A 54 8.63 6.98 -15.94
N VAL A 55 8.51 7.98 -16.80
CA VAL A 55 7.67 9.17 -16.55
C VAL A 55 6.20 8.81 -16.35
N GLU A 56 5.69 7.85 -17.11
CA GLU A 56 4.30 7.38 -16.95
C GLU A 56 4.12 6.58 -15.67
N LEU A 57 5.10 5.77 -15.30
CA LEU A 57 5.12 5.10 -13.99
C LEU A 57 5.04 6.13 -12.84
N GLN A 58 5.83 7.19 -12.91
CA GLN A 58 5.83 8.25 -11.90
C GLN A 58 4.48 8.96 -11.78
N LYS A 59 3.75 9.12 -12.88
CA LYS A 59 2.44 9.78 -12.93
C LYS A 59 1.26 8.86 -12.60
N MET A 60 1.48 7.56 -12.52
CA MET A 60 0.41 6.56 -12.40
C MET A 60 -0.53 6.82 -11.21
N LEU A 61 -0.04 7.40 -10.14
CA LEU A 61 -0.80 7.70 -8.94
C LEU A 61 -1.24 9.16 -8.80
N ASP A 62 -0.93 10.06 -9.75
CA ASP A 62 -1.24 11.49 -9.65
C ASP A 62 -2.74 11.74 -9.49
N GLU A 63 -3.57 11.10 -10.30
CA GLU A 63 -5.04 11.22 -10.19
C GLU A 63 -5.56 10.66 -8.86
N ALA A 64 -4.86 9.66 -8.30
CA ALA A 64 -5.20 9.07 -7.01
C ALA A 64 -4.96 10.02 -5.85
N ASN A 65 -4.01 10.93 -6.00
CA ASN A 65 -3.55 11.86 -4.99
C ASN A 65 -3.93 13.33 -5.35
N ALA A 66 -5.00 13.53 -6.11
CA ALA A 66 -5.47 14.85 -6.48
C ALA A 66 -5.87 15.68 -5.24
N TRP A 67 -5.66 17.00 -5.33
CA TRP A 67 -6.09 17.94 -4.29
C TRP A 67 -7.61 17.95 -4.09
N GLY A 68 -8.04 18.30 -2.88
CA GLY A 68 -9.47 18.47 -2.55
C GLY A 68 -10.06 17.33 -1.74
N PHE A 69 -9.27 16.33 -1.36
CA PHE A 69 -9.67 15.30 -0.42
C PHE A 69 -9.22 15.61 1.01
N PHE A 70 -9.99 15.11 1.98
CA PHE A 70 -9.62 15.13 3.39
C PHE A 70 -8.94 13.81 3.73
N CYS A 71 -7.76 13.90 4.34
CA CYS A 71 -6.94 12.74 4.66
C CYS A 71 -6.59 12.70 6.15
N TYR A 72 -6.48 11.49 6.66
CA TYR A 72 -5.86 11.18 7.94
C TYR A 72 -5.06 9.90 7.77
N ASP A 73 -3.80 9.91 8.14
CA ASP A 73 -2.92 8.77 7.96
C ASP A 73 -2.13 8.43 9.22
N LYS A 74 -1.70 7.18 9.28
CA LYS A 74 -0.73 6.64 10.21
C LYS A 74 0.20 5.70 9.48
N GLY A 75 1.44 5.62 9.98
CA GLY A 75 2.44 4.71 9.43
C GLY A 75 3.17 3.94 10.50
N CYS A 76 3.72 2.81 10.12
CA CYS A 76 4.66 2.02 10.92
C CYS A 76 5.57 1.22 10.01
N TYR A 77 6.63 0.67 10.59
CA TYR A 77 7.44 -0.34 9.95
C TYR A 77 7.13 -1.70 10.55
N VAL A 78 7.09 -2.74 9.71
CA VAL A 78 6.97 -4.13 10.13
C VAL A 78 8.07 -4.96 9.47
N GLU A 79 8.66 -5.91 10.17
CA GLU A 79 9.76 -6.71 9.62
C GLU A 79 9.27 -7.75 8.62
N GLU A 80 8.10 -8.31 8.88
CA GLU A 80 7.50 -9.35 8.03
C GLU A 80 5.98 -9.21 7.96
N LEU A 81 5.40 -9.77 6.91
CA LEU A 81 3.95 -9.92 6.77
C LEU A 81 3.52 -11.27 7.37
N SER A 82 3.52 -11.36 8.69
CA SER A 82 3.12 -12.58 9.40
C SER A 82 1.63 -12.87 9.26
N ASP A 83 1.23 -14.13 9.44
CA ASP A 83 -0.18 -14.54 9.37
C ASP A 83 -1.06 -13.72 10.33
N GLY A 84 -0.58 -13.47 11.55
CA GLY A 84 -1.30 -12.67 12.53
C GLY A 84 -1.52 -11.22 12.11
N LEU A 85 -0.54 -10.61 11.44
CA LEU A 85 -0.68 -9.27 10.84
C LEU A 85 -1.71 -9.29 9.71
N ILE A 86 -1.64 -10.29 8.83
CA ILE A 86 -2.56 -10.47 7.71
C ILE A 86 -3.99 -10.65 8.25
N ASP A 87 -4.20 -11.51 9.23
CA ASP A 87 -5.51 -11.73 9.85
C ASP A 87 -6.09 -10.45 10.45
N ALA A 88 -5.26 -9.65 11.13
CA ALA A 88 -5.68 -8.37 11.68
C ALA A 88 -6.13 -7.38 10.60
N LEU A 89 -5.49 -7.40 9.44
CA LEU A 89 -5.89 -6.58 8.29
C LEU A 89 -7.17 -7.08 7.63
N VAL A 90 -7.27 -8.38 7.39
CA VAL A 90 -8.45 -9.02 6.77
C VAL A 90 -9.71 -8.75 7.59
N GLU A 91 -9.60 -8.75 8.92
CA GLU A 91 -10.72 -8.45 9.82
C GLU A 91 -11.16 -6.98 9.74
N ARG A 92 -10.22 -6.04 9.64
CA ARG A 92 -10.50 -4.59 9.81
C ARG A 92 -10.60 -3.82 8.50
N PHE A 93 -9.90 -4.24 7.47
CA PHE A 93 -9.88 -3.54 6.19
C PHE A 93 -11.28 -3.34 5.58
N PRO A 94 -12.20 -4.33 5.61
CA PRO A 94 -13.54 -4.14 5.07
C PRO A 94 -14.42 -3.13 5.82
N GLN A 95 -14.02 -2.71 7.02
CA GLN A 95 -14.78 -1.77 7.87
C GLN A 95 -14.59 -0.29 7.47
N LYS A 96 -13.77 0.01 6.46
CA LYS A 96 -13.61 1.37 5.95
C LYS A 96 -14.93 1.92 5.41
N THR A 97 -15.16 3.21 5.60
CA THR A 97 -16.39 3.88 5.16
C THR A 97 -16.25 4.60 3.83
N SER A 98 -15.01 4.85 3.40
CA SER A 98 -14.71 5.45 2.09
C SER A 98 -14.04 4.46 1.15
N PRO A 99 -14.48 4.36 -0.10
CA PRO A 99 -13.81 3.54 -1.12
C PRO A 99 -12.42 4.07 -1.49
N LEU A 100 -12.09 5.30 -1.11
CA LEU A 100 -10.81 5.94 -1.39
C LEU A 100 -9.72 5.55 -0.39
N SER A 101 -10.11 5.06 0.81
CA SER A 101 -9.17 4.70 1.87
C SER A 101 -8.40 3.43 1.52
N ILE A 102 -7.12 3.39 1.89
CA ILE A 102 -6.17 2.36 1.46
C ILE A 102 -5.16 2.03 2.57
N VAL A 103 -4.68 0.80 2.57
CA VAL A 103 -3.47 0.39 3.30
C VAL A 103 -2.42 -0.03 2.28
N LEU A 104 -1.22 0.52 2.40
CA LEU A 104 -0.10 0.27 1.50
C LEU A 104 1.06 -0.37 2.27
N PHE A 105 1.71 -1.33 1.63
CA PHE A 105 2.97 -1.92 2.09
C PHE A 105 4.02 -1.72 1.01
N TYR A 106 5.14 -1.12 1.37
CA TYR A 106 6.32 -0.99 0.52
C TYR A 106 7.44 -1.85 1.05
N ARG A 107 7.94 -2.77 0.26
CA ARG A 107 9.14 -3.52 0.61
C ARG A 107 10.35 -2.60 0.54
N LEU A 108 11.08 -2.50 1.64
CA LEU A 108 12.29 -1.71 1.81
C LEU A 108 13.46 -2.65 2.04
N ASP A 109 14.26 -2.89 1.00
CA ASP A 109 15.48 -3.71 1.04
C ASP A 109 16.42 -3.32 -0.13
N GLY A 110 17.42 -4.18 -0.45
CA GLY A 110 18.40 -3.90 -1.49
C GLY A 110 19.11 -2.58 -1.25
N ALA A 111 19.11 -1.68 -2.22
CA ALA A 111 19.77 -0.37 -2.15
C ALA A 111 19.32 0.49 -0.95
N TYR A 112 18.11 0.28 -0.42
CA TYR A 112 17.66 0.91 0.82
C TYR A 112 18.51 0.51 2.03
N SER A 113 18.94 -0.74 2.08
CA SER A 113 19.69 -1.33 3.21
C SER A 113 21.22 -1.26 3.06
N GLU A 114 21.73 -0.81 1.91
CA GLU A 114 23.17 -0.71 1.66
C GLU A 114 23.87 0.43 2.42
N PRO A 115 23.29 1.66 2.55
CA PRO A 115 23.92 2.74 3.29
C PRO A 115 23.93 2.45 4.79
N ALA A 116 25.01 2.84 5.48
CA ALA A 116 25.05 2.83 6.95
C ALA A 116 23.96 3.75 7.52
N GLU A 117 23.48 3.45 8.72
CA GLU A 117 22.37 4.19 9.35
C GLU A 117 22.66 5.68 9.53
N ASP A 118 23.90 6.04 9.75
CA ASP A 118 24.38 7.42 9.93
C ASP A 118 24.87 8.10 8.64
N ALA A 119 24.81 7.40 7.50
CA ALA A 119 25.32 7.92 6.22
C ALA A 119 24.47 9.06 5.63
N THR A 120 23.23 9.21 6.06
CA THR A 120 22.29 10.22 5.54
C THR A 120 21.41 10.78 6.67
N ALA A 121 20.68 11.86 6.40
CA ALA A 121 19.70 12.42 7.34
C ALA A 121 18.40 11.58 7.48
N PHE A 122 18.31 10.44 6.83
CA PHE A 122 17.16 9.55 6.94
C PHE A 122 17.19 8.81 8.29
N SER A 123 16.13 8.96 9.09
CA SER A 123 16.03 8.42 10.44
C SER A 123 15.35 7.05 10.55
N GLY A 124 14.83 6.51 9.46
CA GLY A 124 13.95 5.34 9.46
C GLY A 124 14.63 3.97 9.54
N GLY A 125 15.87 3.86 10.03
CA GLY A 125 16.62 2.60 10.06
C GLY A 125 16.87 2.01 8.67
N ARG A 126 17.79 1.06 8.54
CA ARG A 126 18.21 0.48 7.25
C ARG A 126 18.03 -1.05 7.15
N SER A 127 17.54 -1.70 8.19
CA SER A 127 17.23 -3.13 8.13
C SER A 127 16.10 -3.41 7.12
N PRO A 128 16.13 -4.55 6.38
CA PRO A 128 15.05 -4.94 5.49
C PRO A 128 13.72 -5.04 6.24
N ARG A 129 12.68 -4.36 5.72
CA ARG A 129 11.37 -4.24 6.37
C ARG A 129 10.28 -3.86 5.38
N TYR A 130 9.05 -3.70 5.84
CA TYR A 130 7.98 -3.08 5.09
C TYR A 130 7.62 -1.74 5.73
N GLY A 131 7.58 -0.68 4.92
CA GLY A 131 6.91 0.57 5.27
C GLY A 131 5.42 0.40 5.08
N THR A 132 4.64 0.66 6.12
CA THR A 132 3.18 0.51 6.10
C THR A 132 2.54 1.88 6.22
N PHE A 133 1.59 2.18 5.32
CA PHE A 133 0.81 3.41 5.33
C PHE A 133 -0.68 3.07 5.39
N ILE A 134 -1.37 3.58 6.39
CA ILE A 134 -2.80 3.41 6.62
C ILE A 134 -3.44 4.77 6.36
N ILE A 135 -4.12 4.92 5.23
CA ILE A 135 -4.57 6.23 4.75
C ILE A 135 -6.10 6.23 4.65
N GLY A 136 -6.73 7.00 5.52
CA GLY A 136 -8.14 7.34 5.42
C GLY A 136 -8.32 8.55 4.52
N VAL A 137 -9.07 8.39 3.43
CA VAL A 137 -9.31 9.44 2.43
C VAL A 137 -10.81 9.58 2.20
N CYS A 138 -11.33 10.80 2.30
CA CYS A 138 -12.75 11.05 2.04
C CYS A 138 -12.98 12.37 1.27
N PRO A 139 -14.07 12.46 0.47
CA PRO A 139 -14.37 13.64 -0.33
C PRO A 139 -15.01 14.79 0.47
N ALA A 140 -15.44 14.54 1.70
CA ALA A 140 -16.18 15.52 2.52
C ALA A 140 -15.70 15.50 3.97
N PRO A 141 -15.57 16.65 4.63
CA PRO A 141 -15.00 16.77 5.97
C PRO A 141 -15.82 16.03 7.05
N GLU A 142 -17.13 15.91 6.87
CA GLU A 142 -18.02 15.19 7.78
C GLU A 142 -17.76 13.68 7.82
N MET A 143 -17.11 13.11 6.82
CA MET A 143 -16.69 11.70 6.77
C MET A 143 -15.39 11.45 7.53
N LEU A 144 -14.57 12.49 7.73
CA LEU A 144 -13.22 12.34 8.28
C LEU A 144 -13.19 11.70 9.68
N PRO A 145 -14.12 11.97 10.61
CA PRO A 145 -14.12 11.29 11.91
C PRO A 145 -14.23 9.76 11.81
N ALA A 146 -15.06 9.25 10.89
CA ALA A 146 -15.22 7.81 10.68
C ALA A 146 -13.95 7.19 10.07
N GLU A 147 -13.35 7.83 9.06
CA GLU A 147 -12.09 7.38 8.46
C GLU A 147 -10.94 7.43 9.47
N ARG A 148 -10.88 8.46 10.29
CA ARG A 148 -9.89 8.55 11.38
C ARG A 148 -10.04 7.41 12.39
N ALA A 149 -11.27 7.06 12.76
CA ALA A 149 -11.53 5.94 13.65
C ALA A 149 -11.08 4.61 13.03
N TRP A 150 -11.36 4.40 11.73
CA TRP A 150 -10.92 3.23 10.99
C TRP A 150 -9.39 3.13 10.90
N VAL A 151 -8.69 4.20 10.51
CA VAL A 151 -7.21 4.26 10.47
C VAL A 151 -6.62 3.92 11.84
N THR A 152 -7.17 4.52 12.91
CA THR A 152 -6.70 4.26 14.28
C THR A 152 -6.91 2.80 14.67
N SER A 153 -8.05 2.19 14.31
CA SER A 153 -8.34 0.79 14.63
C SER A 153 -7.36 -0.17 13.96
N ILE A 154 -6.95 0.10 12.69
CA ILE A 154 -5.92 -0.69 12.01
C ILE A 154 -4.57 -0.46 12.67
N ALA A 155 -4.17 0.80 12.90
CA ALA A 155 -2.90 1.12 13.53
C ALA A 155 -2.73 0.43 14.90
N ASP A 156 -3.79 0.43 15.72
CA ASP A 156 -3.77 -0.26 17.01
C ASP A 156 -3.65 -1.78 16.87
N ALA A 157 -4.29 -2.36 15.86
CA ALA A 157 -4.19 -3.80 15.56
C ALA A 157 -2.81 -4.20 15.04
N LEU A 158 -2.13 -3.31 14.30
CA LEU A 158 -0.79 -3.56 13.78
C LEU A 158 0.32 -3.28 14.81
N ARG A 159 0.02 -2.57 15.90
CA ARG A 159 1.00 -2.21 16.94
C ARG A 159 1.83 -3.38 17.46
N PRO A 160 1.30 -4.60 17.71
CA PRO A 160 2.09 -5.74 18.17
C PRO A 160 3.13 -6.23 17.16
N TYR A 161 2.97 -5.91 15.89
CA TYR A 161 3.82 -6.33 14.78
C TYR A 161 4.79 -5.23 14.33
N ALA A 162 4.60 -4.00 14.81
CA ALA A 162 5.42 -2.85 14.45
C ALA A 162 6.81 -2.96 15.08
N THR A 163 7.85 -2.49 14.36
CA THR A 163 9.20 -2.38 14.91
C THR A 163 9.21 -1.40 16.07
N GLN A 164 10.01 -1.69 17.11
CA GLN A 164 10.04 -0.87 18.32
C GLN A 164 10.81 0.44 18.15
N ASP A 165 11.60 0.55 17.09
CA ASP A 165 12.51 1.68 16.88
C ASP A 165 11.81 2.95 16.37
N GLU A 166 10.56 2.84 15.91
CA GLU A 166 9.78 3.99 15.47
C GLU A 166 8.30 3.86 15.85
N PRO A 167 7.79 4.74 16.72
CA PRO A 167 6.39 4.70 17.12
C PRO A 167 5.48 5.04 15.93
N LEU A 168 4.29 4.45 15.93
CA LEU A 168 3.18 4.80 15.06
C LEU A 168 2.87 6.31 15.21
N THR A 169 3.21 7.10 14.20
CA THR A 169 2.93 8.54 14.15
C THR A 169 1.54 8.80 13.61
#